data_dd10c63b1eaa87eb24c2cbaf8f834337
#
_entry.id   dd10c63b1eaa87eb24c2cbaf8f834337
#
_cell.length_a   1.000
_cell.length_b   1.000
_cell.length_c   1.000
_cell.angle_alpha   90.00
_cell.angle_beta   90.00
_cell.angle_gamma   90.00
#
_symmetry.space_group_name_H-M   'P 1'
#
loop_
_entity.id
_entity.type
_entity.pdbx_description
1 polymer ?
#
loop_
_entity_poly.entity_id
_entity_poly.type
_entity_poly.pdbx_seq_one_letter_code
_entity_poly.pdbx_strand_id
1 'polypeptide(L)'
;MLHPLEFDRGWAFVCDNKGNGVTPHADPAVVNVNLWVTPDRCIDDPTSNGLLIYDKKRPDDWTYDQYNSDVDGINNFLKTSEAKPRLVPYQFNRMILFDSRYFHKTNGVSMKEGKENRRVNYTFMFK
;
A
#
# COMPACT_ATOMS: atom_id res chain seq x y z
N MET A 1 -29.79 2.89 -1.93
CA MET A 1 -29.44 1.51 -2.35
C MET A 1 -27.94 1.42 -2.41
N LEU A 2 -27.34 0.48 -1.71
CA LEU A 2 -25.91 0.20 -1.81
C LEU A 2 -25.69 -0.60 -3.11
N HIS A 3 -24.89 -0.05 -4.03
CA HIS A 3 -24.47 -0.83 -5.18
C HIS A 3 -23.44 -1.88 -4.70
N PRO A 4 -23.57 -3.13 -5.14
CA PRO A 4 -22.56 -4.14 -4.81
C PRO A 4 -21.22 -3.72 -5.39
N LEU A 5 -20.16 -3.92 -4.62
CA LEU A 5 -18.79 -3.75 -5.13
C LEU A 5 -18.48 -4.89 -6.09
N GLU A 6 -17.89 -4.55 -7.22
CA GLU A 6 -17.45 -5.51 -8.22
C GLU A 6 -15.93 -5.60 -8.25
N PHE A 7 -15.42 -6.81 -8.44
CA PHE A 7 -13.98 -7.01 -8.64
C PHE A 7 -13.53 -6.32 -9.92
N ASP A 8 -12.53 -5.43 -9.80
CA ASP A 8 -11.95 -4.71 -10.94
C ASP A 8 -10.66 -5.37 -11.42
N ARG A 9 -9.69 -5.51 -10.53
CA ARG A 9 -8.39 -6.10 -10.85
C ARG A 9 -7.65 -6.59 -9.61
N GLY A 10 -6.65 -7.44 -9.84
CA GLY A 10 -5.77 -7.90 -8.79
C GLY A 10 -4.43 -8.35 -9.34
N TRP A 11 -3.41 -8.33 -8.50
CA TRP A 11 -2.06 -8.78 -8.85
C TRP A 11 -1.29 -9.26 -7.62
N ALA A 12 -0.24 -10.02 -7.87
CA ALA A 12 0.78 -10.32 -6.88
C ALA A 12 1.94 -9.33 -7.06
N PHE A 13 2.39 -8.72 -5.98
CA PHE A 13 3.56 -7.86 -5.97
C PHE A 13 4.69 -8.55 -5.21
N VAL A 14 5.83 -8.74 -5.91
CA VAL A 14 7.04 -9.33 -5.33
C VAL A 14 8.06 -8.23 -5.14
N CYS A 15 8.42 -7.96 -3.88
CA CYS A 15 9.43 -6.96 -3.54
C CYS A 15 10.84 -7.57 -3.62
N ASP A 16 11.83 -6.71 -3.85
CA ASP A 16 13.21 -7.06 -3.52
C ASP A 16 13.37 -7.28 -2.01
N ASN A 17 14.46 -7.93 -1.59
CA ASN A 17 14.67 -8.25 -0.17
C ASN A 17 14.92 -7.00 0.69
N LYS A 18 15.46 -5.93 0.10
CA LYS A 18 15.71 -4.64 0.76
C LYS A 18 15.23 -3.50 -0.14
N GLY A 19 14.74 -2.42 0.46
CA GLY A 19 14.37 -1.22 -0.28
C GLY A 19 13.26 -0.41 0.39
N ASN A 20 12.72 0.54 -0.36
CA ASN A 20 11.66 1.43 0.11
C ASN A 20 10.26 0.88 -0.17
N GLY A 21 10.15 -0.11 -1.04
CA GLY A 21 8.86 -0.63 -1.51
C GLY A 21 8.11 0.36 -2.39
N VAL A 22 6.79 0.31 -2.33
CA VAL A 22 5.92 1.17 -3.14
C VAL A 22 5.88 2.58 -2.56
N THR A 23 6.02 3.58 -3.44
CA THR A 23 5.96 5.02 -3.11
C THR A 23 4.55 5.47 -2.74
N PRO A 24 4.38 6.66 -2.13
CA PRO A 24 3.07 7.18 -1.81
C PRO A 24 2.18 7.31 -3.04
N HIS A 25 0.96 6.80 -2.97
CA HIS A 25 -0.05 6.88 -4.02
C HIS A 25 -1.45 6.63 -3.45
N ALA A 26 -2.45 6.94 -4.24
CA ALA A 26 -3.82 6.47 -4.05
C ALA A 26 -4.25 5.68 -5.29
N ASP A 27 -5.33 4.93 -5.20
CA ASP A 27 -5.76 4.02 -6.26
C ASP A 27 -7.11 4.39 -6.87
N PRO A 28 -7.34 4.03 -8.15
CA PRO A 28 -8.58 4.33 -8.88
C PRO A 28 -9.71 3.32 -8.59
N ALA A 29 -9.90 2.97 -7.33
CA ALA A 29 -10.92 2.01 -6.90
C ALA A 29 -11.70 2.58 -5.71
N VAL A 30 -12.68 1.84 -5.22
CA VAL A 30 -13.42 2.16 -4.00
C VAL A 30 -12.78 1.48 -2.80
N VAL A 31 -12.49 0.19 -2.93
CA VAL A 31 -11.89 -0.61 -1.86
C VAL A 31 -10.65 -1.34 -2.36
N ASN A 32 -9.58 -1.26 -1.56
CA ASN A 32 -8.40 -2.10 -1.67
C ASN A 32 -8.43 -3.20 -0.62
N VAL A 33 -8.06 -4.40 -1.05
CA VAL A 33 -7.76 -5.54 -0.17
C VAL A 33 -6.32 -5.95 -0.42
N ASN A 34 -5.50 -5.92 0.62
CA ASN A 34 -4.12 -6.41 0.58
C ASN A 34 -4.01 -7.66 1.46
N LEU A 35 -3.37 -8.71 0.95
CA LEU A 35 -3.07 -9.93 1.69
C LEU A 35 -1.58 -10.19 1.68
N TRP A 36 -0.97 -10.29 2.85
CA TRP A 36 0.45 -10.57 3.02
C TRP A 36 0.70 -12.05 3.24
N VAL A 37 1.48 -12.66 2.37
CA VAL A 37 1.62 -14.13 2.30
C VAL A 37 3.04 -14.64 2.56
N THR A 38 4.01 -13.76 2.80
CA THR A 38 5.36 -14.19 3.14
C THR A 38 5.46 -14.45 4.65
N PRO A 39 5.93 -15.61 5.07
CA PRO A 39 6.04 -15.97 6.48
C PRO A 39 6.91 -15.02 7.30
N ASP A 40 6.55 -14.79 8.56
CA ASP A 40 7.29 -13.89 9.46
C ASP A 40 8.75 -14.28 9.66
N ARG A 41 9.09 -15.57 9.54
CA ARG A 41 10.48 -16.06 9.59
C ARG A 41 11.39 -15.47 8.50
N CYS A 42 10.81 -14.95 7.41
CA CYS A 42 11.55 -14.33 6.30
C CYS A 42 11.90 -12.87 6.57
N ILE A 43 11.35 -12.26 7.61
CA ILE A 43 11.57 -10.86 7.98
C ILE A 43 12.95 -10.72 8.63
N ASP A 44 13.69 -9.70 8.20
CA ASP A 44 14.96 -9.29 8.81
C ASP A 44 14.72 -8.20 9.87
N ASP A 45 14.07 -7.10 9.48
CA ASP A 45 13.70 -6.03 10.41
C ASP A 45 12.18 -6.02 10.63
N PRO A 46 11.71 -6.36 11.85
CA PRO A 46 10.29 -6.42 12.17
C PRO A 46 9.60 -5.05 12.20
N THR A 47 10.35 -3.94 12.19
CA THR A 47 9.80 -2.58 12.16
C THR A 47 9.47 -2.10 10.75
N SER A 48 9.95 -2.83 9.73
CA SER A 48 9.71 -2.59 8.31
C SER A 48 8.59 -3.48 7.75
N ASN A 49 8.42 -3.43 6.43
CA ASN A 49 7.52 -4.28 5.63
C ASN A 49 6.02 -4.02 5.79
N GLY A 50 5.62 -3.13 6.68
CA GLY A 50 4.21 -2.77 6.86
C GLY A 50 3.68 -1.80 5.81
N LEU A 51 2.48 -1.31 6.06
CA LEU A 51 1.79 -0.32 5.24
C LEU A 51 1.54 0.94 6.06
N LEU A 52 1.89 2.09 5.49
CA LEU A 52 1.50 3.39 6.01
C LEU A 52 0.29 3.89 5.24
N ILE A 53 -0.81 4.17 5.95
CA ILE A 53 -2.01 4.77 5.40
C ILE A 53 -2.16 6.16 6.01
N TYR A 54 -2.24 7.18 5.17
CA TYR A 54 -2.41 8.55 5.61
C TYR A 54 -3.89 8.87 5.85
N ASP A 55 -4.17 9.82 6.74
CA ASP A 55 -5.51 10.31 7.05
C ASP A 55 -6.07 11.28 5.97
N LYS A 56 -5.48 11.32 4.80
CA LYS A 56 -5.87 12.19 3.68
C LYS A 56 -6.22 11.37 2.45
N LYS A 57 -7.37 11.68 1.88
CA LYS A 57 -7.81 11.16 0.59
C LYS A 57 -7.26 12.03 -0.53
N ARG A 58 -7.09 11.42 -1.70
CA ARG A 58 -6.79 12.18 -2.92
C ARG A 58 -7.89 13.22 -3.19
N PRO A 59 -7.53 14.43 -3.63
CA PRO A 59 -8.52 15.40 -4.09
C PRO A 59 -9.32 14.85 -5.27
N ASP A 60 -10.61 15.14 -5.31
CA ASP A 60 -11.51 14.61 -6.35
C ASP A 60 -11.20 15.16 -7.75
N ASP A 61 -10.59 16.35 -7.84
CA ASP A 61 -10.19 17.00 -9.07
C ASP A 61 -8.80 16.59 -9.58
N TRP A 62 -8.08 15.72 -8.85
CA TRP A 62 -6.79 15.21 -9.31
C TRP A 62 -6.96 14.13 -10.37
N THR A 63 -6.12 14.20 -11.42
CA THR A 63 -6.00 13.16 -12.43
C THR A 63 -5.33 11.90 -11.85
N TYR A 64 -5.46 10.78 -12.55
CA TYR A 64 -4.78 9.52 -12.19
C TYR A 64 -3.27 9.72 -11.98
N ASP A 65 -2.61 10.41 -12.90
CA ASP A 65 -1.15 10.64 -12.79
C ASP A 65 -0.80 11.47 -11.55
N GLN A 66 -1.61 12.44 -11.19
CA GLN A 66 -1.37 13.28 -10.01
C GLN A 66 -1.46 12.50 -8.70
N TYR A 67 -2.42 11.59 -8.55
CA TYR A 67 -2.58 10.86 -7.29
C TYR A 67 -1.91 9.48 -7.25
N ASN A 68 -1.41 8.99 -8.37
CA ASN A 68 -0.82 7.65 -8.43
C ASN A 68 0.67 7.66 -8.79
N SER A 69 1.13 8.60 -9.61
CA SER A 69 2.48 8.58 -10.19
C SER A 69 3.35 9.79 -9.84
N ASP A 70 2.73 10.94 -9.54
CA ASP A 70 3.46 12.18 -9.19
C ASP A 70 3.88 12.17 -7.71
N VAL A 71 4.97 11.46 -7.43
CA VAL A 71 5.48 11.28 -6.05
C VAL A 71 5.78 12.62 -5.37
N ASP A 72 6.36 13.58 -6.09
CA ASP A 72 6.72 14.90 -5.54
C ASP A 72 5.47 15.72 -5.22
N GLY A 73 4.50 15.74 -6.12
CA GLY A 73 3.20 16.39 -5.90
C GLY A 73 2.44 15.78 -4.72
N ILE A 74 2.42 14.45 -4.62
CA ILE A 74 1.79 13.74 -3.50
C ILE A 74 2.49 14.06 -2.17
N ASN A 75 3.81 13.99 -2.12
CA ASN A 75 4.57 14.31 -0.92
C ASN A 75 4.36 15.78 -0.47
N ASN A 76 4.31 16.71 -1.41
CA ASN A 76 4.00 18.10 -1.11
C ASN A 76 2.58 18.26 -0.55
N PHE A 77 1.59 17.61 -1.15
CA PHE A 77 0.21 17.61 -0.64
C PHE A 77 0.12 17.02 0.77
N LEU A 78 0.74 15.87 1.02
CA LEU A 78 0.74 15.23 2.33
C LEU A 78 1.38 16.12 3.39
N LYS A 79 2.47 16.82 3.04
CA LYS A 79 3.15 17.76 3.94
C LYS A 79 2.29 18.99 4.22
N THR A 80 1.78 19.66 3.19
CA THR A 80 1.02 20.91 3.33
C THR A 80 -0.34 20.72 3.96
N SER A 81 -0.96 19.55 3.80
CA SER A 81 -2.21 19.17 4.45
C SER A 81 -2.03 18.61 5.87
N GLU A 82 -0.79 18.55 6.35
CA GLU A 82 -0.43 17.99 7.66
C GLU A 82 -0.95 16.55 7.84
N ALA A 83 -0.81 15.75 6.79
CA ALA A 83 -1.27 14.37 6.77
C ALA A 83 -0.54 13.52 7.82
N LYS A 84 -1.28 12.70 8.53
CA LYS A 84 -0.75 11.80 9.56
C LYS A 84 -0.80 10.37 9.09
N PRO A 85 0.33 9.65 9.02
CA PRO A 85 0.36 8.26 8.68
C PRO A 85 -0.06 7.38 9.86
N ARG A 86 -0.78 6.31 9.56
CA ARG A 86 -1.04 5.20 10.46
C ARG A 86 -0.31 3.97 9.95
N LEU A 87 0.55 3.40 10.79
CA LEU A 87 1.25 2.16 10.46
C LEU A 87 0.35 0.95 10.72
N VAL A 88 0.22 0.10 9.72
CA VAL A 88 -0.24 -1.28 9.87
C VAL A 88 1.00 -2.17 9.84
N PRO A 89 1.43 -2.74 10.97
CA PRO A 89 2.63 -3.58 11.03
C PRO A 89 2.48 -4.82 10.15
N TYR A 90 3.58 -5.25 9.54
CA TYR A 90 3.58 -6.49 8.78
C TYR A 90 3.32 -7.69 9.70
N GLN A 91 2.50 -8.61 9.23
CA GLN A 91 2.27 -9.89 9.83
C GLN A 91 1.86 -10.89 8.75
N PHE A 92 2.42 -12.09 8.78
CA PHE A 92 2.02 -13.17 7.89
C PHE A 92 0.51 -13.43 7.97
N ASN A 93 -0.09 -13.65 6.82
CA ASN A 93 -1.52 -13.93 6.67
C ASN A 93 -2.45 -12.79 7.15
N ARG A 94 -1.97 -11.57 7.22
CA ARG A 94 -2.78 -10.38 7.50
C ARG A 94 -3.46 -9.90 6.23
N MET A 95 -4.77 -9.73 6.32
CA MET A 95 -5.56 -9.04 5.31
C MET A 95 -5.88 -7.63 5.80
N ILE A 96 -5.69 -6.65 4.92
CA ILE A 96 -5.99 -5.24 5.17
C ILE A 96 -7.02 -4.80 4.13
N LEU A 97 -8.10 -4.19 4.61
CA LEU A 97 -9.15 -3.65 3.77
C LEU A 97 -9.32 -2.17 4.08
N PHE A 98 -9.25 -1.31 3.06
CA PHE A 98 -9.34 0.14 3.22
C PHE A 98 -9.89 0.84 1.98
N ASP A 99 -10.37 2.07 2.17
CA ASP A 99 -10.83 2.94 1.07
C ASP A 99 -9.63 3.32 0.19
N SER A 100 -9.68 2.96 -1.08
CA SER A 100 -8.61 3.12 -2.07
C SER A 100 -8.17 4.57 -2.29
N ARG A 101 -9.01 5.53 -1.93
CA ARG A 101 -8.74 6.96 -2.10
C ARG A 101 -7.76 7.52 -1.08
N TYR A 102 -7.53 6.84 0.05
CA TYR A 102 -6.52 7.26 1.00
C TYR A 102 -5.12 7.05 0.44
N PHE A 103 -4.26 8.06 0.60
CA PHE A 103 -2.85 7.89 0.27
C PHE A 103 -2.21 6.86 1.17
N HIS A 104 -1.39 6.01 0.56
CA HIS A 104 -0.70 4.94 1.27
C HIS A 104 0.63 4.60 0.61
N LYS A 105 1.53 3.99 1.37
CA LYS A 105 2.83 3.52 0.89
C LYS A 105 3.35 2.35 1.71
N THR A 106 4.32 1.63 1.18
CA THR A 106 5.06 0.63 1.95
C THR A 106 5.93 1.31 3.02
N ASN A 107 5.97 0.74 4.22
CA ASN A 107 6.88 1.16 5.28
C ASN A 107 8.24 0.46 5.14
N GLY A 108 8.92 0.67 4.01
CA GLY A 108 10.16 -0.01 3.69
C GLY A 108 10.00 -1.51 3.43
N VAL A 109 11.07 -2.12 2.97
CA VAL A 109 11.17 -3.58 2.80
C VAL A 109 12.48 -4.03 3.40
N SER A 110 12.43 -4.98 4.33
CA SER A 110 13.60 -5.57 4.96
C SER A 110 13.34 -7.05 5.25
N MET A 111 13.66 -7.87 4.25
CA MET A 111 13.55 -9.31 4.28
C MET A 111 14.95 -9.93 4.30
N LYS A 112 15.07 -11.13 4.84
CA LYS A 112 16.32 -11.92 4.79
C LYS A 112 16.72 -12.16 3.35
N GLU A 113 18.02 -12.39 3.13
CA GLU A 113 18.54 -12.70 1.81
C GLU A 113 17.93 -13.98 1.23
N GLY A 114 17.93 -14.08 -0.10
CA GLY A 114 17.42 -15.24 -0.83
C GLY A 114 16.05 -14.98 -1.47
N LYS A 115 15.85 -15.57 -2.64
CA LYS A 115 14.60 -15.43 -3.42
C LYS A 115 13.39 -15.97 -2.65
N GLU A 116 13.59 -17.03 -1.87
CA GLU A 116 12.59 -17.68 -1.04
C GLU A 116 12.08 -16.81 0.10
N ASN A 117 12.82 -15.77 0.46
CA ASN A 117 12.47 -14.83 1.53
C ASN A 117 11.84 -13.53 1.03
N ARG A 118 11.65 -13.38 -0.28
CA ARG A 118 11.07 -12.16 -0.84
C ARG A 118 9.66 -11.93 -0.31
N ARG A 119 9.37 -10.66 -0.02
CA ARG A 119 8.03 -10.25 0.38
C ARG A 119 7.10 -10.32 -0.81
N VAL A 120 6.02 -11.07 -0.65
CA VAL A 120 4.92 -11.18 -1.61
C VAL A 120 3.63 -10.71 -0.96
N ASN A 121 2.91 -9.85 -1.66
CA ASN A 121 1.55 -9.50 -1.28
C ASN A 121 0.62 -9.55 -2.50
N TYR A 122 -0.61 -9.90 -2.23
CA TYR A 122 -1.69 -9.79 -3.20
C TYR A 122 -2.45 -8.49 -2.95
N THR A 123 -2.83 -7.83 -4.02
CA THR A 123 -3.70 -6.66 -3.99
C THR A 123 -4.90 -6.93 -4.88
N PHE A 124 -6.09 -6.68 -4.34
CA PHE A 124 -7.35 -6.77 -5.06
C PHE A 124 -8.08 -5.44 -4.95
N MET A 125 -8.58 -4.94 -6.07
CA MET A 125 -9.34 -3.70 -6.16
C MET A 125 -10.78 -3.97 -6.54
N PHE A 126 -11.67 -3.24 -5.89
CA PHE A 126 -13.11 -3.31 -6.13
C PHE A 126 -13.67 -1.92 -6.42
N LYS A 127 -14.62 -1.85 -7.35
CA LYS A 127 -15.38 -0.64 -7.73
C LYS A 127 -16.85 -0.80 -7.45
#